data_821ba355261e36f1ee0aaca7deb0f23e
#
_entry.id   821ba355261e36f1ee0aaca7deb0f23e
#
_cell.length_a   1.000
_cell.length_b   1.000
_cell.length_c   1.000
_cell.angle_alpha   90.00
_cell.angle_beta   90.00
_cell.angle_gamma   90.00
#
_symmetry.space_group_name_H-M   'P 1'
#
loop_
_entity.id
_entity.type
_entity.pdbx_description
1 polymer ?
#
loop_
_entity_poly.entity_id
_entity_poly.type
_entity_poly.pdbx_seq_one_letter_code
_entity_poly.pdbx_strand_id
1 'polypeptide(L)'
;MYIGPYQLSNNLIVAPMAGVTDRPFRTLCKYFGAGHAVSEMMTSDKTLRMSKKSLYRANFDGELAPISAQIAGSDPADLAEAARYQVANGAQIVDINMGCPAKKVCNKLAGSALLQDEDLVARILDTVVAAVDVPVTLTTRLGFLNGYDNILRVAKRAEEAGIAALALHGRTREDMYLNTARYDLIKEVKQLIRIPVVANGDIDSPEKAKYVLDYTGADAIMIGRAAQGRPWIFREIAHYLGTGEHL
;
A
#
# COMPACT_ATOMS: atom_id res chain seq x y z
N MET A 1 15.36 2.25 -2.13
CA MET A 1 14.53 2.01 -0.93
C MET A 1 14.57 0.54 -0.56
N TYR A 2 14.50 0.22 0.73
CA TYR A 2 14.42 -1.16 1.24
C TYR A 2 13.06 -1.38 1.91
N ILE A 3 12.52 -2.60 1.81
CA ILE A 3 11.40 -3.10 2.63
C ILE A 3 11.92 -4.35 3.35
N GLY A 4 12.26 -4.23 4.64
CA GLY A 4 13.00 -5.27 5.34
C GLY A 4 14.31 -5.61 4.62
N PRO A 5 14.59 -6.89 4.28
CA PRO A 5 15.80 -7.29 3.56
C PRO A 5 15.75 -7.01 2.05
N TYR A 6 14.61 -6.63 1.51
CA TYR A 6 14.43 -6.52 0.06
C TYR A 6 14.77 -5.13 -0.44
N GLN A 7 15.81 -5.03 -1.28
CA GLN A 7 16.11 -3.82 -2.03
C GLN A 7 15.22 -3.73 -3.26
N LEU A 8 14.44 -2.65 -3.37
CA LEU A 8 13.65 -2.39 -4.58
C LEU A 8 14.55 -1.84 -5.69
N SER A 9 14.25 -2.18 -6.95
CA SER A 9 15.02 -1.73 -8.12
C SER A 9 14.96 -0.20 -8.32
N ASN A 10 13.86 0.43 -7.89
CA ASN A 10 13.68 1.87 -7.82
C ASN A 10 12.56 2.22 -6.81
N ASN A 11 12.19 3.50 -6.73
CA ASN A 11 11.21 4.02 -5.78
C ASN A 11 9.80 4.23 -6.37
N LEU A 12 9.45 3.50 -7.44
CA LEU A 12 8.15 3.58 -8.10
C LEU A 12 7.34 2.32 -7.82
N ILE A 13 6.18 2.46 -7.18
CA ILE A 13 5.38 1.33 -6.70
C ILE A 13 3.99 1.34 -7.35
N VAL A 14 3.51 0.16 -7.77
CA VAL A 14 2.13 -0.02 -8.26
C VAL A 14 1.19 -0.17 -7.08
N ALA A 15 0.14 0.65 -7.03
CA ALA A 15 -0.87 0.61 -5.98
C ALA A 15 -1.78 -0.63 -6.08
N PRO A 16 -2.20 -1.21 -4.95
CA PRO A 16 -3.22 -2.26 -4.92
C PRO A 16 -4.60 -1.68 -5.26
N MET A 17 -5.13 -2.05 -6.42
CA MET A 17 -6.45 -1.62 -6.89
C MET A 17 -7.32 -2.83 -7.17
N ALA A 18 -8.43 -3.00 -6.42
CA ALA A 18 -9.33 -4.14 -6.56
C ALA A 18 -9.96 -4.21 -7.97
N GLY A 19 -9.78 -5.33 -8.63
CA GLY A 19 -10.25 -5.56 -10.01
C GLY A 19 -9.33 -4.99 -11.10
N VAL A 20 -8.15 -4.46 -10.72
CA VAL A 20 -7.19 -3.86 -11.66
C VAL A 20 -5.79 -4.42 -11.47
N THR A 21 -5.26 -4.41 -10.25
CA THR A 21 -3.87 -4.80 -9.97
C THR A 21 -3.76 -6.32 -9.83
N ASP A 22 -4.25 -7.04 -10.83
CA ASP A 22 -4.06 -8.47 -10.97
C ASP A 22 -2.62 -8.81 -11.41
N ARG A 23 -2.28 -10.09 -11.42
CA ARG A 23 -0.93 -10.54 -11.78
C ARG A 23 -0.47 -10.03 -13.16
N PRO A 24 -1.26 -10.18 -14.25
CA PRO A 24 -0.88 -9.64 -15.56
C PRO A 24 -0.56 -8.14 -15.53
N PHE A 25 -1.39 -7.33 -14.86
CA PHE A 25 -1.17 -5.90 -14.77
C PHE A 25 0.09 -5.56 -13.96
N ARG A 26 0.33 -6.23 -12.82
CA ARG A 26 1.57 -6.04 -12.03
C ARG A 26 2.81 -6.40 -12.84
N THR A 27 2.77 -7.54 -13.56
CA THR A 27 3.88 -7.96 -14.43
C THR A 27 4.15 -6.94 -15.51
N LEU A 28 3.10 -6.42 -16.16
CA LEU A 28 3.21 -5.39 -17.19
C LEU A 28 3.80 -4.08 -16.64
N CYS A 29 3.34 -3.61 -15.48
CA CYS A 29 3.88 -2.40 -14.84
C CYS A 29 5.37 -2.59 -14.46
N LYS A 30 5.75 -3.75 -13.93
CA LYS A 30 7.17 -4.07 -13.64
C LYS A 30 8.01 -4.11 -14.91
N TYR A 31 7.50 -4.67 -16.00
CA TYR A 31 8.15 -4.62 -17.31
C TYR A 31 8.39 -3.18 -17.78
N PHE A 32 7.48 -2.28 -17.50
CA PHE A 32 7.62 -0.86 -17.80
C PHE A 32 8.35 -0.05 -16.71
N GLY A 33 9.02 -0.69 -15.77
CA GLY A 33 9.95 -0.03 -14.86
C GLY A 33 9.39 0.28 -13.47
N ALA A 34 8.24 -0.27 -13.08
CA ALA A 34 7.84 -0.22 -11.67
C ALA A 34 8.82 -1.07 -10.83
N GLY A 35 9.38 -0.48 -9.78
CA GLY A 35 10.31 -1.15 -8.88
C GLY A 35 9.66 -2.14 -7.94
N HIS A 36 8.36 -1.99 -7.70
CA HIS A 36 7.56 -2.88 -6.85
C HIS A 36 6.07 -2.82 -7.21
N ALA A 37 5.34 -3.85 -6.80
CA ALA A 37 3.88 -3.88 -6.94
C ALA A 37 3.24 -4.61 -5.77
N VAL A 38 2.12 -4.08 -5.27
CA VAL A 38 1.31 -4.72 -4.22
C VAL A 38 0.09 -5.38 -4.87
N SER A 39 -0.22 -6.62 -4.49
CA SER A 39 -1.36 -7.35 -5.05
C SER A 39 -2.70 -6.74 -4.67
N GLU A 40 -3.76 -7.12 -5.38
CA GLU A 40 -5.12 -6.87 -4.91
C GLU A 40 -5.32 -7.44 -3.51
N MET A 41 -6.12 -6.73 -2.69
CA MET A 41 -6.44 -7.20 -1.34
C MET A 41 -7.20 -8.51 -1.35
N MET A 42 -6.76 -9.44 -0.49
CA MET A 42 -7.48 -10.66 -0.16
C MET A 42 -8.17 -10.50 1.21
N THR A 43 -9.41 -10.99 1.31
CA THR A 43 -10.13 -10.98 2.58
C THR A 43 -9.52 -11.94 3.59
N SER A 44 -9.51 -11.55 4.88
CA SER A 44 -9.14 -12.43 5.99
C SER A 44 -10.20 -13.50 6.30
N ASP A 45 -11.42 -13.33 5.78
CA ASP A 45 -12.52 -14.29 5.94
C ASP A 45 -12.18 -15.66 5.35
N LYS A 46 -12.01 -16.65 6.22
CA LYS A 46 -11.62 -18.04 5.89
C LYS A 46 -12.59 -18.71 4.92
N THR A 47 -13.87 -18.40 5.02
CA THR A 47 -14.92 -19.03 4.21
C THR A 47 -14.82 -18.61 2.74
N LEU A 48 -14.17 -17.49 2.45
CA LEU A 48 -14.00 -16.93 1.11
C LEU A 48 -12.64 -17.23 0.47
N ARG A 49 -11.69 -17.83 1.22
CA ARG A 49 -10.33 -18.12 0.71
C ARG A 49 -10.31 -19.07 -0.45
N MET A 50 -11.18 -20.09 -0.44
CA MET A 50 -11.26 -21.10 -1.50
C MET A 50 -12.12 -20.67 -2.69
N SER A 51 -12.62 -19.42 -2.70
CA SER A 51 -13.31 -18.90 -3.87
C SER A 51 -12.35 -18.75 -5.06
N LYS A 52 -12.85 -18.98 -6.29
CA LYS A 52 -12.04 -18.80 -7.52
C LYS A 52 -11.32 -17.43 -7.55
N LYS A 53 -11.98 -16.38 -7.06
CA LYS A 53 -11.42 -15.04 -7.00
C LYS A 53 -10.25 -14.93 -6.01
N SER A 54 -10.37 -15.53 -4.84
CA SER A 54 -9.30 -15.54 -3.83
C SER A 54 -8.09 -16.35 -4.29
N LEU A 55 -8.33 -17.54 -4.87
CA LEU A 55 -7.26 -18.37 -5.43
C LEU A 55 -6.52 -17.67 -6.57
N TYR A 56 -7.24 -16.98 -7.46
CA TYR A 56 -6.63 -16.18 -8.52
C TYR A 56 -5.74 -15.05 -7.96
N ARG A 57 -6.18 -14.37 -6.90
CA ARG A 57 -5.42 -13.31 -6.24
C ARG A 57 -4.20 -13.80 -5.47
N ALA A 58 -4.23 -15.02 -4.95
CA ALA A 58 -3.13 -15.66 -4.24
C ALA A 58 -2.15 -16.37 -5.18
N ASN A 59 -2.36 -16.30 -6.50
CA ASN A 59 -1.44 -16.88 -7.47
C ASN A 59 -0.39 -15.85 -7.87
N PHE A 60 0.86 -16.15 -7.55
CA PHE A 60 2.04 -15.32 -7.85
C PHE A 60 2.99 -16.00 -8.86
N ASP A 61 2.56 -17.07 -9.55
CA ASP A 61 3.40 -17.82 -10.48
C ASP A 61 4.01 -16.92 -11.56
N GLY A 62 5.34 -16.93 -11.66
CA GLY A 62 6.08 -16.13 -12.64
C GLY A 62 6.12 -14.63 -12.34
N GLU A 63 5.66 -14.19 -11.17
CA GLU A 63 5.80 -12.79 -10.77
C GLU A 63 7.23 -12.50 -10.29
N LEU A 64 7.77 -11.34 -10.68
CA LEU A 64 9.11 -10.91 -10.25
C LEU A 64 9.13 -10.56 -8.75
N ALA A 65 10.12 -11.10 -8.04
CA ALA A 65 10.37 -10.78 -6.64
C ALA A 65 10.80 -9.30 -6.43
N PRO A 66 10.59 -8.74 -5.22
CA PRO A 66 9.84 -9.31 -4.11
C PRO A 66 8.32 -9.30 -4.35
N ILE A 67 7.63 -10.34 -3.87
CA ILE A 67 6.18 -10.50 -4.01
C ILE A 67 5.49 -9.92 -2.77
N SER A 68 4.61 -8.93 -2.96
CA SER A 68 3.84 -8.30 -1.89
C SER A 68 2.37 -8.64 -2.00
N ALA A 69 1.84 -9.32 -0.98
CA ALA A 69 0.44 -9.73 -0.91
C ALA A 69 -0.33 -8.86 0.08
N GLN A 70 -1.43 -8.23 -0.38
CA GLN A 70 -2.27 -7.41 0.49
C GLN A 70 -3.42 -8.20 1.11
N ILE A 71 -3.62 -8.02 2.43
CA ILE A 71 -4.71 -8.59 3.21
C ILE A 71 -5.64 -7.52 3.76
N ALA A 72 -6.94 -7.84 3.91
CA ALA A 72 -7.95 -6.93 4.44
C ALA A 72 -8.94 -7.66 5.34
N GLY A 73 -9.22 -7.08 6.49
CA GLY A 73 -10.14 -7.60 7.50
C GLY A 73 -10.24 -6.65 8.68
N SER A 74 -10.93 -7.08 9.74
CA SER A 74 -11.09 -6.31 10.97
C SER A 74 -10.78 -7.11 12.24
N ASP A 75 -10.70 -8.44 12.15
CA ASP A 75 -10.31 -9.28 13.27
C ASP A 75 -8.79 -9.53 13.24
N PRO A 76 -8.05 -9.25 14.35
CA PRO A 76 -6.61 -9.45 14.39
C PRO A 76 -6.17 -10.89 14.16
N ALA A 77 -6.88 -11.89 14.72
CA ALA A 77 -6.52 -13.29 14.58
C ALA A 77 -6.75 -13.81 13.16
N ASP A 78 -7.85 -13.41 12.52
CA ASP A 78 -8.15 -13.74 11.14
C ASP A 78 -7.14 -13.10 10.17
N LEU A 79 -6.70 -11.85 10.43
CA LEU A 79 -5.66 -11.18 9.65
C LEU A 79 -4.30 -11.86 9.81
N ALA A 80 -3.92 -12.27 11.02
CA ALA A 80 -2.70 -13.02 11.26
C ALA A 80 -2.69 -14.36 10.49
N GLU A 81 -3.82 -15.07 10.49
CA GLU A 81 -3.93 -16.31 9.72
C GLU A 81 -3.92 -16.05 8.20
N ALA A 82 -4.55 -14.96 7.73
CA ALA A 82 -4.46 -14.55 6.34
C ALA A 82 -3.02 -14.23 5.94
N ALA A 83 -2.25 -13.58 6.82
CA ALA A 83 -0.83 -13.31 6.60
C ALA A 83 -0.02 -14.60 6.44
N ARG A 84 -0.17 -15.56 7.38
CA ARG A 84 0.49 -16.88 7.27
C ARG A 84 0.12 -17.61 5.99
N TYR A 85 -1.16 -17.54 5.59
CA TYR A 85 -1.63 -18.15 4.35
C TYR A 85 -0.94 -17.55 3.13
N GLN A 86 -0.79 -16.22 3.07
CA GLN A 86 -0.11 -15.56 1.96
C GLN A 86 1.37 -15.92 1.90
N VAL A 87 2.05 -15.97 3.05
CA VAL A 87 3.46 -16.39 3.14
C VAL A 87 3.63 -17.84 2.66
N ALA A 88 2.74 -18.75 3.09
CA ALA A 88 2.74 -20.14 2.63
C ALA A 88 2.50 -20.29 1.11
N ASN A 89 1.85 -19.29 0.47
CA ASN A 89 1.67 -19.24 -0.99
C ASN A 89 2.77 -18.44 -1.71
N GLY A 90 3.87 -18.09 -1.03
CA GLY A 90 5.04 -17.46 -1.64
C GLY A 90 5.13 -15.95 -1.55
N ALA A 91 4.25 -15.30 -0.78
CA ALA A 91 4.42 -13.87 -0.48
C ALA A 91 5.69 -13.64 0.36
N GLN A 92 6.50 -12.69 -0.06
CA GLN A 92 7.73 -12.26 0.60
C GLN A 92 7.54 -11.00 1.44
N ILE A 93 6.46 -10.28 1.22
CA ILE A 93 6.01 -9.11 1.98
C ILE A 93 4.50 -9.25 2.16
N VAL A 94 3.99 -8.98 3.35
CA VAL A 94 2.55 -8.89 3.63
C VAL A 94 2.18 -7.43 3.82
N ASP A 95 1.16 -6.94 3.09
CA ASP A 95 0.66 -5.58 3.25
C ASP A 95 -0.72 -5.59 3.91
N ILE A 96 -0.91 -4.78 4.95
CA ILE A 96 -2.19 -4.63 5.64
C ILE A 96 -2.96 -3.46 5.01
N ASN A 97 -4.19 -3.72 4.55
CA ASN A 97 -5.06 -2.68 4.00
C ASN A 97 -5.85 -1.97 5.10
N MET A 98 -5.49 -0.72 5.36
CA MET A 98 -6.27 0.24 6.16
C MET A 98 -6.62 1.50 5.34
N GLY A 99 -6.60 1.39 4.00
CA GLY A 99 -6.82 2.52 3.08
C GLY A 99 -8.05 2.41 2.19
N CYS A 100 -8.62 1.22 1.98
CA CYS A 100 -9.76 1.03 1.08
C CYS A 100 -11.01 1.78 1.56
N PRO A 101 -11.55 2.76 0.77
CA PRO A 101 -12.70 3.56 1.18
C PRO A 101 -14.05 2.95 0.74
N ALA A 102 -14.05 1.82 0.04
CA ALA A 102 -15.25 1.22 -0.55
C ALA A 102 -16.28 0.84 0.53
N LYS A 103 -17.54 1.26 0.35
CA LYS A 103 -18.65 0.98 1.29
C LYS A 103 -18.73 -0.49 1.69
N LYS A 104 -18.59 -1.42 0.72
CA LYS A 104 -18.63 -2.86 0.96
C LYS A 104 -17.55 -3.34 1.94
N VAL A 105 -16.38 -2.70 1.95
CA VAL A 105 -15.26 -3.02 2.85
C VAL A 105 -15.49 -2.34 4.20
N CYS A 106 -15.79 -1.05 4.19
CA CYS A 106 -16.05 -0.28 5.42
C CYS A 106 -17.25 -0.80 6.23
N ASN A 107 -18.30 -1.30 5.57
CA ASN A 107 -19.46 -1.91 6.27
C ASN A 107 -19.10 -3.20 7.03
N LYS A 108 -17.94 -3.82 6.74
CA LYS A 108 -17.36 -4.93 7.49
C LYS A 108 -16.31 -4.45 8.51
N LEU A 109 -16.29 -3.17 8.83
CA LEU A 109 -15.30 -2.51 9.70
C LEU A 109 -13.84 -2.74 9.25
N ALA A 110 -13.60 -2.98 7.97
CA ALA A 110 -12.28 -3.22 7.38
C ALA A 110 -11.83 -2.04 6.51
N GLY A 111 -10.57 -2.09 6.03
CA GLY A 111 -9.99 -1.01 5.24
C GLY A 111 -9.90 0.29 6.04
N SER A 112 -10.27 1.41 5.44
CA SER A 112 -10.17 2.72 6.11
C SER A 112 -11.15 2.91 7.28
N ALA A 113 -12.15 2.04 7.45
CA ALA A 113 -13.03 2.06 8.64
C ALA A 113 -12.28 1.75 9.94
N LEU A 114 -11.18 1.00 9.87
CA LEU A 114 -10.30 0.72 11.01
C LEU A 114 -9.72 1.98 11.65
N LEU A 115 -9.55 3.06 10.88
CA LEU A 115 -9.01 4.32 11.38
C LEU A 115 -9.91 5.03 12.40
N GLN A 116 -11.12 4.52 12.66
CA GLN A 116 -12.02 5.01 13.71
C GLN A 116 -11.70 4.43 15.08
N ASP A 117 -10.91 3.36 15.16
CA ASP A 117 -10.55 2.64 16.39
C ASP A 117 -9.02 2.40 16.41
N GLU A 118 -8.28 3.33 17.02
CA GLU A 118 -6.82 3.27 17.08
C GLU A 118 -6.31 2.11 17.94
N ASP A 119 -7.10 1.67 18.94
CA ASP A 119 -6.75 0.51 19.77
C ASP A 119 -6.88 -0.79 18.95
N LEU A 120 -7.89 -0.89 18.09
CA LEU A 120 -8.01 -2.01 17.15
C LEU A 120 -6.89 -2.00 16.11
N VAL A 121 -6.55 -0.82 15.58
CA VAL A 121 -5.39 -0.67 14.68
C VAL A 121 -4.13 -1.21 15.37
N ALA A 122 -3.85 -0.79 16.60
CA ALA A 122 -2.70 -1.26 17.37
C ALA A 122 -2.67 -2.78 17.50
N ARG A 123 -3.80 -3.39 17.94
CA ARG A 123 -3.89 -4.85 18.08
C ARG A 123 -3.67 -5.59 16.76
N ILE A 124 -4.22 -5.08 15.66
CA ILE A 124 -4.02 -5.68 14.34
C ILE A 124 -2.54 -5.65 13.95
N LEU A 125 -1.88 -4.50 14.08
CA LEU A 125 -0.48 -4.34 13.73
C LEU A 125 0.42 -5.30 14.51
N ASP A 126 0.28 -5.32 15.84
CA ASP A 126 1.06 -6.21 16.72
C ASP A 126 0.83 -7.69 16.36
N THR A 127 -0.45 -8.08 16.19
CA THR A 127 -0.80 -9.48 15.94
C THR A 127 -0.31 -9.97 14.59
N VAL A 128 -0.40 -9.14 13.54
CA VAL A 128 0.03 -9.54 12.20
C VAL A 128 1.56 -9.55 12.10
N VAL A 129 2.25 -8.55 12.67
CA VAL A 129 3.72 -8.52 12.67
C VAL A 129 4.29 -9.73 13.42
N ALA A 130 3.72 -10.07 14.57
CA ALA A 130 4.15 -11.25 15.35
C ALA A 130 3.82 -12.60 14.68
N ALA A 131 2.96 -12.62 13.66
CA ALA A 131 2.46 -13.86 13.06
C ALA A 131 3.33 -14.42 11.93
N VAL A 132 4.24 -13.62 11.35
CA VAL A 132 5.03 -13.97 10.17
C VAL A 132 6.48 -13.48 10.30
N ASP A 133 7.42 -14.18 9.66
CA ASP A 133 8.86 -13.82 9.66
C ASP A 133 9.23 -12.92 8.46
N VAL A 134 8.27 -12.59 7.60
CA VAL A 134 8.49 -11.69 6.46
C VAL A 134 8.12 -10.25 6.84
N PRO A 135 8.67 -9.22 6.17
CA PRO A 135 8.29 -7.85 6.41
C PRO A 135 6.78 -7.62 6.25
N VAL A 136 6.20 -6.89 7.20
CA VAL A 136 4.81 -6.43 7.12
C VAL A 136 4.80 -4.94 6.81
N THR A 137 4.01 -4.53 5.82
CA THR A 137 3.79 -3.12 5.45
C THR A 137 2.35 -2.70 5.74
N LEU A 138 2.13 -1.40 5.80
CA LEU A 138 0.80 -0.82 6.02
C LEU A 138 0.44 0.13 4.89
N THR A 139 -0.71 -0.10 4.25
CA THR A 139 -1.32 0.86 3.32
C THR A 139 -2.52 1.53 3.99
N THR A 140 -2.49 2.87 4.13
CA THR A 140 -3.50 3.62 4.88
C THR A 140 -3.85 4.97 4.26
N ARG A 141 -4.76 5.70 4.92
CA ARG A 141 -5.19 7.07 4.61
C ARG A 141 -4.92 8.00 5.79
N LEU A 142 -5.19 9.30 5.61
CA LEU A 142 -4.99 10.34 6.63
C LEU A 142 -5.91 10.18 7.85
N GLY A 143 -7.04 9.52 7.69
CA GLY A 143 -8.07 9.30 8.69
C GLY A 143 -9.37 8.84 8.05
N PHE A 144 -10.43 8.71 8.84
CA PHE A 144 -11.76 8.32 8.37
C PHE A 144 -12.61 9.51 7.94
N LEU A 145 -12.70 10.54 8.78
CA LEU A 145 -13.48 11.76 8.53
C LEU A 145 -12.56 12.96 8.27
N ASN A 146 -13.05 13.93 7.52
CA ASN A 146 -12.38 15.20 7.34
C ASN A 146 -12.36 16.00 8.66
N GLY A 147 -11.21 16.62 8.94
CA GLY A 147 -10.98 17.33 10.20
C GLY A 147 -10.66 16.41 11.39
N TYR A 148 -10.62 15.09 11.19
CA TYR A 148 -10.17 14.12 12.19
C TYR A 148 -9.07 13.26 11.61
N ASP A 149 -7.95 13.90 11.28
CA ASP A 149 -6.75 13.22 10.78
C ASP A 149 -5.99 12.62 11.96
N ASN A 150 -5.91 11.30 12.03
CA ASN A 150 -5.18 10.60 13.09
C ASN A 150 -3.91 9.91 12.59
N ILE A 151 -3.52 10.19 11.35
CA ILE A 151 -2.40 9.52 10.69
C ILE A 151 -1.08 9.64 11.45
N LEU A 152 -0.80 10.75 12.12
CA LEU A 152 0.44 10.91 12.87
C LEU A 152 0.55 9.89 14.00
N ARG A 153 -0.56 9.64 14.73
CA ARG A 153 -0.60 8.62 15.80
C ARG A 153 -0.53 7.21 15.22
N VAL A 154 -1.28 6.95 14.15
CA VAL A 154 -1.27 5.66 13.45
C VAL A 154 0.12 5.34 12.89
N ALA A 155 0.80 6.32 12.28
CA ALA A 155 2.15 6.14 11.74
C ALA A 155 3.19 5.80 12.81
N LYS A 156 3.15 6.52 13.94
CA LYS A 156 4.02 6.25 15.08
C LYS A 156 3.76 4.85 15.65
N ARG A 157 2.47 4.49 15.82
CA ARG A 157 2.09 3.16 16.29
C ARG A 157 2.52 2.05 15.33
N ALA A 158 2.46 2.30 14.01
CA ALA A 158 2.93 1.35 13.01
C ALA A 158 4.44 1.11 13.11
N GLU A 159 5.23 2.17 13.29
CA GLU A 159 6.67 2.04 13.53
C GLU A 159 6.98 1.25 14.80
N GLU A 160 6.28 1.55 15.91
CA GLU A 160 6.43 0.86 17.19
C GLU A 160 6.07 -0.63 17.10
N ALA A 161 5.09 -1.00 16.27
CA ALA A 161 4.68 -2.38 16.02
C ALA A 161 5.67 -3.16 15.14
N GLY A 162 6.64 -2.49 14.51
CA GLY A 162 7.61 -3.14 13.61
C GLY A 162 7.17 -3.21 12.15
N ILE A 163 6.27 -2.33 11.71
CA ILE A 163 5.93 -2.18 10.28
C ILE A 163 7.18 -1.77 9.50
N ALA A 164 7.42 -2.45 8.39
CA ALA A 164 8.64 -2.27 7.58
C ALA A 164 8.56 -1.11 6.58
N ALA A 165 7.37 -0.66 6.21
CA ALA A 165 7.13 0.53 5.38
C ALA A 165 5.66 0.96 5.47
N LEU A 166 5.40 2.25 5.32
CA LEU A 166 4.07 2.87 5.35
C LEU A 166 3.73 3.50 4.00
N ALA A 167 2.71 2.99 3.31
CA ALA A 167 2.13 3.63 2.14
C ALA A 167 0.94 4.50 2.55
N LEU A 168 1.03 5.80 2.27
CA LEU A 168 0.08 6.79 2.73
C LEU A 168 -0.62 7.52 1.58
N HIS A 169 -1.93 7.29 1.43
CA HIS A 169 -2.77 8.06 0.52
C HIS A 169 -3.17 9.38 1.17
N GLY A 170 -2.84 10.50 0.50
CA GLY A 170 -3.02 11.87 0.99
C GLY A 170 -4.47 12.35 1.09
N ARG A 171 -5.43 11.46 1.39
CA ARG A 171 -6.86 11.76 1.59
C ARG A 171 -7.43 10.98 2.78
N THR A 172 -8.50 11.49 3.36
CA THR A 172 -9.33 10.70 4.29
C THR A 172 -10.22 9.70 3.54
N ARG A 173 -10.90 8.83 4.27
CA ARG A 173 -11.95 7.97 3.69
C ARG A 173 -13.11 8.79 3.16
N GLU A 174 -13.50 9.85 3.86
CA GLU A 174 -14.62 10.71 3.48
C GLU A 174 -14.38 11.42 2.15
N ASP A 175 -13.15 11.87 1.88
CA ASP A 175 -12.75 12.45 0.60
C ASP A 175 -12.93 11.48 -0.56
N MET A 176 -12.89 10.17 -0.33
CA MET A 176 -12.86 9.16 -1.39
C MET A 176 -11.72 9.44 -2.40
N TYR A 177 -12.08 10.04 -3.54
CA TYR A 177 -11.18 10.50 -4.61
C TYR A 177 -11.48 11.95 -5.03
N LEU A 178 -12.30 12.65 -4.24
CA LEU A 178 -12.58 14.07 -4.39
C LEU A 178 -11.45 14.91 -3.78
N ASN A 179 -11.43 16.19 -4.08
CA ASN A 179 -10.39 17.14 -3.63
C ASN A 179 -8.99 16.74 -4.11
N THR A 180 -7.97 17.44 -3.67
CA THR A 180 -6.56 17.16 -3.93
C THR A 180 -5.93 16.35 -2.80
N ALA A 181 -4.94 15.52 -3.10
CA ALA A 181 -4.17 14.83 -2.08
C ALA A 181 -3.37 15.84 -1.24
N ARG A 182 -3.43 15.71 0.09
CA ARG A 182 -2.75 16.58 1.05
C ARG A 182 -1.34 16.03 1.33
N TYR A 183 -0.36 16.59 0.64
CA TYR A 183 1.03 16.16 0.77
C TYR A 183 1.71 16.71 2.03
N ASP A 184 1.16 17.77 2.65
CA ASP A 184 1.66 18.32 3.92
C ASP A 184 1.68 17.26 5.01
N LEU A 185 0.57 16.51 5.18
CA LEU A 185 0.49 15.44 6.18
C LEU A 185 1.40 14.25 5.84
N ILE A 186 1.67 13.96 4.56
CA ILE A 186 2.66 12.96 4.18
C ILE A 186 4.06 13.42 4.59
N LYS A 187 4.38 14.69 4.39
CA LYS A 187 5.63 15.31 4.84
C LYS A 187 5.79 15.25 6.35
N GLU A 188 4.75 15.60 7.11
CA GLU A 188 4.76 15.51 8.57
C GLU A 188 5.00 14.07 9.05
N VAL A 189 4.32 13.09 8.45
CA VAL A 189 4.55 11.67 8.75
C VAL A 189 6.00 11.28 8.47
N LYS A 190 6.56 11.69 7.31
CA LYS A 190 7.96 11.39 6.95
C LYS A 190 8.97 11.99 7.95
N GLN A 191 8.65 13.15 8.51
CA GLN A 191 9.49 13.77 9.54
C GLN A 191 9.36 13.11 10.91
N LEU A 192 8.21 12.48 11.18
CA LEU A 192 7.87 11.89 12.47
C LEU A 192 8.46 10.48 12.65
N ILE A 193 8.47 9.65 11.59
CA ILE A 193 8.88 8.24 11.64
C ILE A 193 10.14 7.98 10.82
N ARG A 194 10.86 6.90 11.17
CA ARG A 194 12.12 6.50 10.51
C ARG A 194 11.94 5.43 9.44
N ILE A 195 10.85 4.65 9.55
CA ILE A 195 10.54 3.63 8.54
C ILE A 195 10.24 4.30 7.19
N PRO A 196 10.47 3.62 6.07
CA PRO A 196 10.17 4.15 4.75
C PRO A 196 8.71 4.58 4.60
N VAL A 197 8.50 5.78 4.04
CA VAL A 197 7.19 6.34 3.72
C VAL A 197 7.01 6.38 2.21
N VAL A 198 5.90 5.83 1.73
CA VAL A 198 5.53 5.81 0.32
C VAL A 198 4.36 6.77 0.10
N ALA A 199 4.58 7.85 -0.65
CA ALA A 199 3.55 8.83 -0.94
C ALA A 199 2.60 8.35 -2.04
N ASN A 200 1.29 8.47 -1.81
CA ASN A 200 0.26 8.11 -2.78
C ASN A 200 -0.83 9.18 -2.88
N GLY A 201 -1.39 9.34 -4.07
CA GLY A 201 -2.50 10.25 -4.40
C GLY A 201 -2.13 11.24 -5.51
N ASP A 202 -2.95 11.29 -6.56
CA ASP A 202 -2.87 12.26 -7.67
C ASP A 202 -1.50 12.38 -8.38
N ILE A 203 -0.74 11.28 -8.41
CA ILE A 203 0.54 11.22 -9.12
C ILE A 203 0.26 10.64 -10.50
N ASP A 204 0.21 11.50 -11.52
CA ASP A 204 -0.24 11.19 -12.87
C ASP A 204 0.71 11.68 -13.97
N SER A 205 1.81 12.35 -13.59
CA SER A 205 2.85 12.81 -14.51
C SER A 205 4.24 12.71 -13.89
N PRO A 206 5.31 12.76 -14.71
CA PRO A 206 6.68 12.82 -14.24
C PRO A 206 6.98 14.02 -13.35
N GLU A 207 6.47 15.21 -13.70
CA GLU A 207 6.65 16.43 -12.92
C GLU A 207 5.95 16.31 -11.56
N LYS A 208 4.73 15.74 -11.55
CA LYS A 208 4.01 15.52 -10.30
C LYS A 208 4.74 14.54 -9.40
N ALA A 209 5.30 13.47 -9.97
CA ALA A 209 6.13 12.50 -9.26
C ALA A 209 7.34 13.17 -8.60
N LYS A 210 8.08 13.98 -9.38
CA LYS A 210 9.22 14.75 -8.86
C LYS A 210 8.80 15.73 -7.76
N TYR A 211 7.73 16.50 -8.01
CA TYR A 211 7.21 17.44 -7.02
C TYR A 211 6.86 16.75 -5.69
N VAL A 212 6.16 15.61 -5.75
CA VAL A 212 5.75 14.90 -4.54
C VAL A 212 6.96 14.38 -3.76
N LEU A 213 7.95 13.80 -4.43
CA LEU A 213 9.19 13.33 -3.79
C LEU A 213 9.95 14.49 -3.14
N ASP A 214 10.17 15.58 -3.87
CA ASP A 214 10.92 16.74 -3.39
C ASP A 214 10.20 17.43 -2.21
N TYR A 215 8.88 17.59 -2.32
CA TYR A 215 8.10 18.30 -1.33
C TYR A 215 7.91 17.52 -0.03
N THR A 216 7.62 16.21 -0.14
CA THR A 216 7.32 15.39 1.04
C THR A 216 8.56 14.78 1.67
N GLY A 217 9.64 14.58 0.92
CA GLY A 217 10.80 13.79 1.31
C GLY A 217 10.50 12.29 1.44
N ALA A 218 9.38 11.82 0.89
CA ALA A 218 9.02 10.39 0.90
C ALA A 218 10.09 9.55 0.20
N ASP A 219 10.27 8.31 0.68
CA ASP A 219 11.30 7.40 0.15
C ASP A 219 10.91 6.80 -1.19
N ALA A 220 9.60 6.75 -1.47
CA ALA A 220 9.03 6.25 -2.72
C ALA A 220 7.66 6.89 -3.01
N ILE A 221 7.17 6.68 -4.22
CA ILE A 221 5.82 7.05 -4.64
C ILE A 221 5.05 5.82 -5.10
N MET A 222 3.75 5.83 -4.85
CA MET A 222 2.84 4.77 -5.28
C MET A 222 1.82 5.33 -6.28
N ILE A 223 1.70 4.66 -7.43
CA ILE A 223 0.85 5.09 -8.55
C ILE A 223 -0.29 4.10 -8.72
N GLY A 224 -1.51 4.61 -8.74
CA GLY A 224 -2.72 3.83 -8.95
C GLY A 224 -3.37 4.14 -10.29
N ARG A 225 -4.44 4.95 -10.26
CA ARG A 225 -5.32 5.23 -11.41
C ARG A 225 -4.60 5.66 -12.68
N ALA A 226 -3.53 6.43 -12.56
CA ALA A 226 -2.77 6.92 -13.70
C ALA A 226 -2.02 5.81 -14.48
N ALA A 227 -1.82 4.64 -13.89
CA ALA A 227 -1.22 3.49 -14.57
C ALA A 227 -2.25 2.68 -15.39
N GLN A 228 -3.55 2.90 -15.20
CA GLN A 228 -4.60 2.24 -15.97
C GLN A 228 -4.61 2.77 -17.40
N GLY A 229 -4.42 1.86 -18.37
CA GLY A 229 -4.28 2.25 -19.79
C GLY A 229 -2.93 2.90 -20.13
N ARG A 230 -2.06 3.15 -19.12
CA ARG A 230 -0.73 3.76 -19.29
C ARG A 230 0.31 3.10 -18.37
N PRO A 231 0.53 1.78 -18.45
CA PRO A 231 1.51 1.11 -17.58
C PRO A 231 2.94 1.61 -17.79
N TRP A 232 3.25 2.21 -18.92
CA TRP A 232 4.55 2.83 -19.23
C TRP A 232 4.81 4.15 -18.47
N ILE A 233 3.83 4.69 -17.71
CA ILE A 233 4.04 5.85 -16.84
C ILE A 233 5.23 5.66 -15.88
N PHE A 234 5.49 4.42 -15.47
CA PHE A 234 6.65 4.11 -14.61
C PHE A 234 7.97 4.38 -15.32
N ARG A 235 8.08 4.03 -16.61
CA ARG A 235 9.26 4.32 -17.43
C ARG A 235 9.44 5.82 -17.66
N GLU A 236 8.35 6.53 -17.96
CA GLU A 236 8.36 7.98 -18.15
C GLU A 236 8.84 8.70 -16.88
N ILE A 237 8.30 8.32 -15.73
CA ILE A 237 8.70 8.90 -14.43
C ILE A 237 10.16 8.55 -14.12
N ALA A 238 10.57 7.29 -14.27
CA ALA A 238 11.94 6.88 -13.98
C ALA A 238 12.94 7.65 -14.85
N HIS A 239 12.65 7.82 -16.15
CA HIS A 239 13.48 8.60 -17.05
C HIS A 239 13.58 10.06 -16.60
N TYR A 240 12.44 10.71 -16.36
CA TYR A 240 12.39 12.11 -15.94
C TYR A 240 13.11 12.36 -14.60
N LEU A 241 12.94 11.47 -13.62
CA LEU A 241 13.64 11.57 -12.33
C LEU A 241 15.17 11.41 -12.48
N GLY A 242 15.62 10.64 -13.48
CA GLY A 242 17.05 10.42 -13.74
C GLY A 242 17.70 11.49 -14.60
N THR A 243 16.96 12.11 -15.52
CA THR A 243 17.54 13.03 -16.55
C THR A 243 17.01 14.45 -16.48
N GLY A 244 15.80 14.65 -15.93
CA GLY A 244 15.07 15.91 -16.01
C GLY A 244 14.34 16.13 -17.33
N GLU A 245 14.42 15.18 -18.27
CA GLU A 245 13.82 15.26 -19.60
C GLU A 245 12.68 14.26 -19.77
N HIS A 246 11.72 14.56 -20.64
CA HIS A 246 10.67 13.63 -21.04
C HIS A 246 11.19 12.57 -22.01
N LEU A 247 10.56 11.38 -21.98
CA LEU A 247 10.77 10.33 -22.99
C LEU A 247 10.08 10.70 -24.29
#